data_993bcfa2f7b8bf1fff2a08c123de63d6
#
_entry.id   993bcfa2f7b8bf1fff2a08c123de63d6
#
_cell.length_a   1.000
_cell.length_b   1.000
_cell.length_c   1.000
_cell.angle_alpha   90.00
_cell.angle_beta   90.00
_cell.angle_gamma   90.00
#
_symmetry.space_group_name_H-M   'P 1'
#
loop_
_entity.id
_entity.type
_entity.pdbx_description
1 polymer ?
#
loop_
_entity_poly.entity_id
_entity_poly.type
_entity_poly.pdbx_seq_one_letter_code
_entity_poly.pdbx_strand_id
1 'polypeptide(L)'
;MRRGLLGALALVAAGAIPAHAQSAQVPSPSVEFLSRFDFNVSMEHLVSDDPRYVWDANFGGELDMIDYGRGRATFVANYETVLGSEFRAFDPNQGNYVLEGSMSARRASIEVAAVFHHVSRHLSDRAKRFPVDWNMIGGRISGATTRGQAALRGRVDVRGVIQKTYVDYRWEVESAGAVRVGVQPRVSLVSSGNFRVLGVDGSRGRGNQFGFRGEGGVRVAGRGAALELFAAVERRIDPYQLEFDSATWMTVGFRISSPDSFRMP
;
A
#
# COMPACT_ATOMS: atom_id res chain seq x y z
N MET A 1 35.86 -9.88 17.57
CA MET A 1 35.61 -10.70 16.38
C MET A 1 34.20 -10.35 15.86
N ARG A 2 34.14 -9.49 14.83
CA ARG A 2 32.87 -9.06 14.20
C ARG A 2 32.67 -9.95 12.97
N ARG A 3 31.61 -10.76 12.94
CA ARG A 3 31.16 -11.45 11.75
C ARG A 3 29.87 -10.79 11.30
N GLY A 4 29.97 -10.11 10.15
CA GLY A 4 28.83 -9.47 9.49
C GLY A 4 27.87 -10.52 8.94
N LEU A 5 26.58 -10.32 9.20
CA LEU A 5 25.49 -11.00 8.49
C LEU A 5 25.21 -10.23 7.20
N LEU A 6 25.76 -10.71 6.10
CA LEU A 6 25.28 -10.41 4.75
C LEU A 6 24.12 -11.37 4.47
N GLY A 7 22.91 -10.94 4.77
CA GLY A 7 21.70 -11.67 4.44
C GLY A 7 21.33 -11.45 2.98
N ALA A 8 21.19 -12.53 2.25
CA ALA A 8 20.94 -12.64 0.83
C ALA A 8 19.67 -11.93 0.40
N LEU A 9 19.83 -10.92 -0.45
CA LEU A 9 18.76 -10.42 -1.32
C LEU A 9 18.55 -11.48 -2.40
N ALA A 10 17.49 -12.28 -2.28
CA ALA A 10 17.11 -13.22 -3.34
C ALA A 10 16.58 -12.40 -4.53
N LEU A 11 17.44 -12.16 -5.50
CA LEU A 11 17.08 -11.66 -6.81
C LEU A 11 16.27 -12.76 -7.50
N VAL A 12 14.95 -12.61 -7.59
CA VAL A 12 14.16 -13.43 -8.50
C VAL A 12 14.47 -12.96 -9.92
N ALA A 13 15.43 -13.62 -10.54
CA ALA A 13 15.69 -13.48 -11.97
C ALA A 13 14.51 -14.08 -12.73
N ALA A 14 13.56 -13.25 -13.13
CA ALA A 14 12.51 -13.64 -14.08
C ALA A 14 13.17 -13.88 -15.42
N GLY A 15 13.34 -15.14 -15.78
CA GLY A 15 13.81 -15.55 -17.11
C GLY A 15 12.90 -14.96 -18.19
N ALA A 16 13.50 -14.22 -19.14
CA ALA A 16 12.82 -13.66 -20.28
C ALA A 16 12.30 -14.80 -21.18
N ILE A 17 11.01 -15.04 -21.16
CA ILE A 17 10.32 -15.89 -22.14
C ILE A 17 9.90 -14.95 -23.29
N PRO A 18 10.19 -15.29 -24.57
CA PRO A 18 9.83 -14.43 -25.69
C PRO A 18 8.30 -14.33 -25.77
N ALA A 19 7.78 -13.15 -25.47
CA ALA A 19 6.39 -12.82 -25.73
C ALA A 19 6.19 -12.70 -27.24
N HIS A 20 5.29 -13.48 -27.79
CA HIS A 20 4.78 -13.25 -29.14
C HIS A 20 4.18 -11.85 -29.18
N ALA A 21 4.76 -11.02 -30.04
CA ALA A 21 4.35 -9.65 -30.23
C ALA A 21 2.91 -9.61 -30.78
N GLN A 22 1.94 -9.39 -29.89
CA GLN A 22 0.78 -8.62 -30.31
C GLN A 22 1.30 -7.23 -30.64
N SER A 23 1.07 -6.81 -31.88
CA SER A 23 1.41 -5.46 -32.35
C SER A 23 0.90 -4.46 -31.33
N ALA A 24 1.83 -3.91 -30.54
CA ALA A 24 1.53 -2.83 -29.62
C ALA A 24 1.01 -1.68 -30.48
N GLN A 25 -0.27 -1.38 -30.40
CA GLN A 25 -0.78 -0.10 -30.85
C GLN A 25 0.07 0.94 -30.12
N VAL A 26 0.87 1.69 -30.88
CA VAL A 26 1.58 2.86 -30.36
C VAL A 26 0.47 3.76 -29.81
N PRO A 27 0.44 4.03 -28.51
CA PRO A 27 -0.59 4.89 -27.96
C PRO A 27 -0.51 6.22 -28.68
N SER A 28 -1.64 6.69 -29.21
CA SER A 28 -1.74 8.04 -29.72
C SER A 28 -1.27 8.99 -28.62
N PRO A 29 -0.50 10.04 -28.91
CA PRO A 29 -0.01 10.98 -27.92
C PRO A 29 -1.11 11.97 -27.48
N SER A 30 -2.30 11.48 -27.21
CA SER A 30 -3.37 12.29 -26.64
C SER A 30 -3.14 12.38 -25.14
N VAL A 31 -3.02 13.61 -24.66
CA VAL A 31 -3.01 13.88 -23.22
C VAL A 31 -4.45 13.80 -22.75
N GLU A 32 -4.72 12.95 -21.75
CA GLU A 32 -6.03 12.79 -21.13
C GLU A 32 -5.99 13.31 -19.71
N PHE A 33 -7.02 14.05 -19.31
CA PHE A 33 -7.18 14.55 -17.94
C PHE A 33 -8.22 13.72 -17.21
N LEU A 34 -7.95 13.44 -15.91
CA LEU A 34 -8.83 12.68 -15.02
C LEU A 34 -9.25 11.33 -15.63
N SER A 35 -8.29 10.65 -16.26
CA SER A 35 -8.53 9.49 -17.10
C SER A 35 -8.93 8.24 -16.33
N ARG A 36 -8.60 8.17 -15.02
CA ARG A 36 -8.93 7.03 -14.18
C ARG A 36 -9.10 7.47 -12.72
N PHE A 37 -10.14 6.96 -12.09
CA PHE A 37 -10.33 7.05 -10.64
C PHE A 37 -10.61 5.68 -10.04
N ASP A 38 -9.72 5.22 -9.19
CA ASP A 38 -9.88 4.00 -8.43
C ASP A 38 -10.17 4.33 -6.97
N PHE A 39 -11.34 3.96 -6.48
CA PHE A 39 -11.68 4.08 -5.07
C PHE A 39 -11.51 2.77 -4.30
N ASN A 40 -11.41 2.88 -3.00
CA ASN A 40 -11.52 1.75 -2.08
C ASN A 40 -12.17 2.15 -0.75
N VAL A 41 -12.89 1.21 -0.19
CA VAL A 41 -13.37 1.22 1.19
C VAL A 41 -13.13 -0.16 1.75
N SER A 42 -12.52 -0.26 2.92
CA SER A 42 -12.33 -1.56 3.59
C SER A 42 -12.59 -1.44 5.09
N MET A 43 -12.94 -2.54 5.68
CA MET A 43 -13.04 -2.69 7.12
C MET A 43 -12.61 -4.11 7.49
N GLU A 44 -11.75 -4.23 8.49
CA GLU A 44 -11.26 -5.50 8.98
C GLU A 44 -11.26 -5.55 10.51
N HIS A 45 -11.56 -6.71 11.04
CA HIS A 45 -11.47 -7.00 12.46
C HIS A 45 -10.06 -7.49 12.79
N LEU A 46 -9.42 -6.85 13.75
CA LEU A 46 -8.11 -7.21 14.27
C LEU A 46 -8.31 -8.23 15.42
N VAL A 47 -7.65 -9.38 15.32
CA VAL A 47 -7.61 -10.35 16.43
C VAL A 47 -6.57 -9.88 17.43
N SER A 48 -7.00 -9.10 18.42
CA SER A 48 -6.13 -8.44 19.39
C SER A 48 -6.79 -8.45 20.78
N ASP A 49 -5.98 -8.62 21.82
CA ASP A 49 -6.42 -8.46 23.23
C ASP A 49 -6.31 -6.99 23.70
N ASP A 50 -5.68 -6.13 22.91
CA ASP A 50 -5.55 -4.70 23.21
C ASP A 50 -6.83 -3.97 22.78
N PRO A 51 -7.58 -3.35 23.70
CA PRO A 51 -8.84 -2.68 23.39
C PRO A 51 -8.69 -1.46 22.45
N ARG A 52 -7.47 -0.99 22.19
CA ARG A 52 -7.19 0.04 21.21
C ARG A 52 -7.34 -0.45 19.77
N TYR A 53 -7.24 -1.77 19.53
CA TYR A 53 -7.13 -2.36 18.21
C TYR A 53 -8.22 -3.42 17.99
N VAL A 54 -9.41 -2.98 17.61
CA VAL A 54 -10.55 -3.89 17.35
C VAL A 54 -10.89 -3.91 15.86
N TRP A 55 -10.94 -2.74 15.25
CA TRP A 55 -11.26 -2.59 13.83
C TRP A 55 -10.28 -1.63 13.16
N ASP A 56 -9.95 -1.93 11.94
CA ASP A 56 -9.25 -1.02 11.03
C ASP A 56 -10.14 -0.76 9.82
N ALA A 57 -10.47 0.49 9.60
CA ALA A 57 -11.26 0.91 8.46
C ALA A 57 -10.44 1.87 7.60
N ASN A 58 -10.55 1.70 6.30
CA ASN A 58 -9.76 2.45 5.35
C ASN A 58 -10.64 2.90 4.17
N PHE A 59 -10.51 4.14 3.74
CA PHE A 59 -11.13 4.62 2.53
C PHE A 59 -10.23 5.59 1.80
N GLY A 60 -10.30 5.56 0.48
CA GLY A 60 -9.47 6.44 -0.33
C GLY A 60 -9.58 6.15 -1.81
N GLY A 61 -8.66 6.71 -2.55
CA GLY A 61 -8.62 6.54 -3.99
C GLY A 61 -7.32 7.01 -4.62
N GLU A 62 -7.15 6.60 -5.86
CA GLU A 62 -6.09 7.01 -6.76
C GLU A 62 -6.72 7.65 -8.01
N LEU A 63 -6.28 8.84 -8.33
CA LEU A 63 -6.73 9.60 -9.48
C LEU A 63 -5.55 9.80 -10.45
N ASP A 64 -5.70 9.34 -11.69
CA ASP A 64 -4.81 9.74 -12.76
C ASP A 64 -5.20 11.15 -13.23
N MET A 65 -4.48 12.16 -12.73
CA MET A 65 -4.77 13.57 -13.03
C MET A 65 -4.49 13.91 -14.49
N ILE A 66 -3.40 13.37 -15.02
CA ILE A 66 -2.97 13.55 -16.41
C ILE A 66 -2.35 12.24 -16.87
N ASP A 67 -2.85 11.65 -17.94
CA ASP A 67 -2.17 10.56 -18.68
C ASP A 67 -1.66 11.12 -20.01
N TYR A 68 -0.36 11.03 -20.24
CA TYR A 68 0.29 11.50 -21.48
C TYR A 68 0.79 10.32 -22.34
N GLY A 69 0.17 9.15 -22.18
CA GLY A 69 0.45 7.94 -22.97
C GLY A 69 1.74 7.23 -22.56
N ARG A 70 2.85 7.97 -22.46
CA ARG A 70 4.17 7.44 -22.03
C ARG A 70 4.39 7.52 -20.51
N GLY A 71 3.39 7.94 -19.75
CA GLY A 71 3.42 8.09 -18.30
C GLY A 71 2.21 8.84 -17.83
N ARG A 72 2.16 9.11 -16.53
CA ARG A 72 1.03 9.79 -15.90
C ARG A 72 1.46 10.60 -14.68
N ALA A 73 0.67 11.61 -14.35
CA ALA A 73 0.68 12.26 -13.05
C ALA A 73 -0.49 11.71 -12.24
N THR A 74 -0.22 11.20 -11.03
CA THR A 74 -1.26 10.63 -10.17
C THR A 74 -1.34 11.33 -8.84
N PHE A 75 -2.53 11.32 -8.25
CA PHE A 75 -2.76 11.74 -6.88
C PHE A 75 -3.45 10.61 -6.12
N VAL A 76 -2.94 10.27 -4.94
CA VAL A 76 -3.54 9.31 -4.02
C VAL A 76 -3.91 10.03 -2.75
N ALA A 77 -5.14 9.81 -2.28
CA ALA A 77 -5.56 10.20 -0.96
C ALA A 77 -6.16 8.97 -0.26
N ASN A 78 -5.72 8.74 0.97
CA ASN A 78 -6.21 7.62 1.75
C ASN A 78 -6.36 8.03 3.21
N TYR A 79 -7.44 7.59 3.84
CA TYR A 79 -7.69 7.75 5.25
C TYR A 79 -7.89 6.40 5.90
N GLU A 80 -7.12 6.14 6.94
CA GLU A 80 -7.22 4.97 7.80
C GLU A 80 -7.74 5.41 9.17
N THR A 81 -8.67 4.67 9.75
CA THR A 81 -9.12 4.88 11.13
C THR A 81 -9.08 3.57 11.89
N VAL A 82 -8.35 3.58 13.00
CA VAL A 82 -8.34 2.46 13.95
C VAL A 82 -9.39 2.71 15.01
N LEU A 83 -10.30 1.76 15.16
CA LEU A 83 -11.38 1.80 16.13
C LEU A 83 -11.11 0.79 17.23
N GLY A 84 -11.19 1.25 18.45
CA GLY A 84 -11.06 0.44 19.65
C GLY A 84 -12.39 0.17 20.36
N SER A 85 -12.27 -0.26 21.61
CA SER A 85 -13.37 -0.44 22.54
C SER A 85 -13.07 0.13 23.94
N GLU A 86 -12.09 1.02 24.05
CA GLU A 86 -11.63 1.56 25.34
C GLU A 86 -12.72 2.34 26.09
N PHE A 87 -13.46 3.20 25.40
CA PHE A 87 -14.50 4.04 26.01
C PHE A 87 -15.90 3.67 25.54
N ARG A 88 -16.03 3.12 24.33
CA ARG A 88 -17.31 2.70 23.72
C ARG A 88 -17.06 1.71 22.59
N ALA A 89 -18.09 1.01 22.14
CA ALA A 89 -18.00 0.23 20.92
C ALA A 89 -17.70 1.15 19.72
N PHE A 90 -16.81 0.73 18.82
CA PHE A 90 -16.33 1.50 17.68
C PHE A 90 -15.74 2.86 18.09
N ASP A 91 -14.97 2.88 19.17
CA ASP A 91 -14.33 4.08 19.68
C ASP A 91 -13.21 4.55 18.74
N PRO A 92 -13.33 5.73 18.07
CA PRO A 92 -12.30 6.21 17.17
C PRO A 92 -11.01 6.51 17.94
N ASN A 93 -9.99 5.73 17.70
CA ASN A 93 -8.72 5.81 18.41
C ASN A 93 -7.72 6.69 17.70
N GLN A 94 -7.50 6.41 16.43
CA GLN A 94 -6.60 7.18 15.58
C GLN A 94 -7.16 7.31 14.17
N GLY A 95 -6.78 8.41 13.51
CA GLY A 95 -7.01 8.66 12.10
C GLY A 95 -5.71 9.02 11.41
N ASN A 96 -5.35 8.34 10.35
CA ASN A 96 -4.13 8.53 9.60
C ASN A 96 -4.47 8.98 8.18
N TYR A 97 -3.86 10.07 7.74
CA TYR A 97 -3.97 10.56 6.37
C TYR A 97 -2.70 10.21 5.61
N VAL A 98 -2.89 9.67 4.40
CA VAL A 98 -1.83 9.47 3.43
C VAL A 98 -2.19 10.25 2.18
N LEU A 99 -1.29 11.14 1.78
CA LEU A 99 -1.38 11.87 0.53
C LEU A 99 -0.14 11.57 -0.29
N GLU A 100 -0.32 11.23 -1.56
CA GLU A 100 0.79 10.94 -2.45
C GLU A 100 0.56 11.60 -3.81
N GLY A 101 1.61 12.26 -4.31
CA GLY A 101 1.69 12.74 -5.68
C GLY A 101 2.80 12.03 -6.41
N SER A 102 2.58 11.62 -7.66
CA SER A 102 3.63 11.01 -8.45
C SER A 102 3.59 11.44 -9.90
N MET A 103 4.75 11.37 -10.55
CA MET A 103 4.91 11.56 -12.00
C MET A 103 5.76 10.42 -12.54
N SER A 104 5.30 9.76 -13.60
CA SER A 104 5.89 8.53 -14.09
C SER A 104 6.26 8.56 -15.56
N ALA A 105 7.11 7.61 -15.95
CA ALA A 105 7.36 7.23 -17.33
C ALA A 105 7.15 5.72 -17.48
N ARG A 106 6.49 5.32 -18.59
CA ARG A 106 6.16 3.93 -18.91
C ARG A 106 6.96 3.43 -20.10
N ARG A 107 7.47 2.23 -20.00
CA ARG A 107 8.05 1.47 -21.10
C ARG A 107 7.66 0.01 -21.01
N ALA A 108 6.93 -0.47 -22.01
CA ALA A 108 6.33 -1.80 -22.00
C ALA A 108 5.46 -2.02 -20.74
N SER A 109 5.75 -3.06 -19.95
CA SER A 109 5.02 -3.41 -18.72
C SER A 109 5.60 -2.75 -17.46
N ILE A 110 6.62 -1.89 -17.59
CA ILE A 110 7.32 -1.25 -16.47
C ILE A 110 6.98 0.23 -16.45
N GLU A 111 6.70 0.74 -15.25
CA GLU A 111 6.49 2.15 -14.96
C GLU A 111 7.48 2.59 -13.87
N VAL A 112 8.20 3.68 -14.11
CA VAL A 112 9.10 4.31 -13.13
C VAL A 112 8.54 5.67 -12.78
N ALA A 113 8.46 6.00 -11.50
CA ALA A 113 7.89 7.26 -11.03
C ALA A 113 8.79 7.96 -10.02
N ALA A 114 8.78 9.29 -10.04
CA ALA A 114 9.14 10.12 -8.91
C ALA A 114 7.91 10.27 -8.01
N VAL A 115 8.11 10.19 -6.68
CA VAL A 115 7.03 10.14 -5.70
C VAL A 115 7.29 11.15 -4.60
N PHE A 116 6.25 11.93 -4.26
CA PHE A 116 6.12 12.65 -3.00
C PHE A 116 5.06 11.95 -2.15
N HIS A 117 5.40 11.67 -0.88
CA HIS A 117 4.53 10.92 0.02
C HIS A 117 4.46 11.63 1.37
N HIS A 118 3.25 11.95 1.81
CA HIS A 118 2.94 12.59 3.09
C HIS A 118 2.11 11.66 3.95
N VAL A 119 2.48 11.54 5.21
CA VAL A 119 1.69 10.87 6.24
C VAL A 119 1.47 11.82 7.40
N SER A 120 0.23 11.94 7.84
CA SER A 120 -0.15 12.68 9.04
C SER A 120 -1.03 11.79 9.92
N ARG A 121 -0.67 11.68 11.18
CA ARG A 121 -1.35 10.82 12.15
C ARG A 121 -2.03 11.64 13.23
N HIS A 122 -3.28 11.31 13.53
CA HIS A 122 -4.12 12.03 14.47
C HIS A 122 -4.73 11.08 15.49
N LEU A 123 -4.71 11.48 16.75
CA LEU A 123 -5.56 10.87 17.78
C LEU A 123 -6.97 11.42 17.63
N SER A 124 -7.92 10.54 17.38
CA SER A 124 -9.34 10.89 17.34
C SER A 124 -9.87 10.94 18.78
N ASP A 125 -10.68 11.94 19.09
CA ASP A 125 -11.33 12.12 20.40
C ASP A 125 -10.37 12.11 21.62
N ARG A 126 -9.05 12.29 21.39
CA ARG A 126 -8.01 12.30 22.43
C ARG A 126 -7.10 13.50 22.25
N ALA A 127 -6.65 14.07 23.38
CA ALA A 127 -5.73 15.19 23.36
C ALA A 127 -4.35 14.76 22.80
N LYS A 128 -3.84 15.52 21.85
CA LYS A 128 -2.48 15.41 21.33
C LYS A 128 -1.79 16.77 21.39
N ARG A 129 -0.61 16.82 22.02
CA ARG A 129 0.11 18.07 22.26
C ARG A 129 0.97 18.53 21.08
N PHE A 130 1.26 17.64 20.13
CA PHE A 130 2.15 17.89 19.00
C PHE A 130 1.67 17.13 17.77
N PRO A 131 1.98 17.62 16.57
CA PRO A 131 1.70 16.88 15.34
C PRO A 131 2.59 15.61 15.25
N VAL A 132 2.12 14.62 14.54
CA VAL A 132 2.89 13.42 14.15
C VAL A 132 2.74 13.29 12.65
N ASP A 133 3.75 13.72 11.93
CA ASP A 133 3.73 13.76 10.47
C ASP A 133 5.13 13.58 9.88
N TRP A 134 5.21 13.16 8.64
CA TRP A 134 6.45 13.16 7.87
C TRP A 134 6.19 13.23 6.38
N ASN A 135 7.14 13.83 5.67
CA ASN A 135 7.17 13.92 4.23
C ASN A 135 8.36 13.15 3.68
N MET A 136 8.13 12.44 2.59
CA MET A 136 9.15 11.67 1.89
C MET A 136 9.17 12.01 0.40
N ILE A 137 10.35 11.94 -0.20
CA ILE A 137 10.52 11.94 -1.65
C ILE A 137 11.30 10.70 -2.06
N GLY A 138 11.05 10.20 -3.25
CA GLY A 138 11.75 9.01 -3.72
C GLY A 138 11.32 8.57 -5.10
N GLY A 139 11.61 7.31 -5.38
CA GLY A 139 11.29 6.65 -6.63
C GLY A 139 10.49 5.38 -6.41
N ARG A 140 9.70 5.05 -7.42
CA ARG A 140 8.92 3.82 -7.53
C ARG A 140 9.23 3.14 -8.85
N ILE A 141 9.39 1.83 -8.80
CA ILE A 141 9.35 0.97 -9.98
C ILE A 141 8.17 0.02 -9.80
N SER A 142 7.32 -0.06 -10.80
CA SER A 142 6.17 -0.95 -10.81
C SER A 142 6.02 -1.67 -12.14
N GLY A 143 5.31 -2.80 -12.11
CA GLY A 143 5.02 -3.57 -13.29
C GLY A 143 3.77 -4.41 -13.14
N ALA A 144 3.15 -4.76 -14.27
CA ALA A 144 1.98 -5.63 -14.32
C ALA A 144 2.06 -6.55 -15.53
N THR A 145 1.56 -7.76 -15.36
CA THR A 145 1.43 -8.73 -16.46
C THR A 145 0.17 -9.57 -16.29
N THR A 146 -0.35 -10.05 -17.39
CA THR A 146 -1.49 -10.98 -17.41
C THR A 146 -1.14 -12.19 -18.25
N ARG A 147 -1.37 -13.38 -17.72
CA ARG A 147 -1.15 -14.64 -18.43
C ARG A 147 -2.34 -15.56 -18.18
N GLY A 148 -3.11 -15.83 -19.23
CA GLY A 148 -4.36 -16.57 -19.12
C GLY A 148 -5.34 -15.88 -18.16
N GLN A 149 -5.77 -16.59 -17.14
CA GLN A 149 -6.68 -16.07 -16.10
C GLN A 149 -5.95 -15.40 -14.92
N ALA A 150 -4.63 -15.40 -14.92
CA ALA A 150 -3.82 -14.82 -13.85
C ALA A 150 -3.32 -13.43 -14.22
N ALA A 151 -3.55 -12.47 -13.36
CA ALA A 151 -2.96 -11.13 -13.39
C ALA A 151 -2.02 -10.95 -12.20
N LEU A 152 -0.84 -10.40 -12.46
CA LEU A 152 0.16 -10.09 -11.45
C LEU A 152 0.50 -8.61 -11.48
N ARG A 153 0.74 -8.02 -10.33
CA ARG A 153 1.31 -6.68 -10.16
C ARG A 153 2.40 -6.71 -9.11
N GLY A 154 3.39 -5.85 -9.28
CA GLY A 154 4.44 -5.67 -8.31
C GLY A 154 4.94 -4.24 -8.31
N ARG A 155 5.44 -3.76 -7.16
CA ARG A 155 6.11 -2.46 -7.04
C ARG A 155 7.21 -2.52 -5.99
N VAL A 156 8.18 -1.64 -6.15
CA VAL A 156 9.20 -1.32 -5.15
C VAL A 156 9.30 0.19 -5.07
N ASP A 157 9.22 0.71 -3.85
CA ASP A 157 9.39 2.11 -3.48
C ASP A 157 10.67 2.28 -2.66
N VAL A 158 11.43 3.32 -2.95
CA VAL A 158 12.56 3.76 -2.13
C VAL A 158 12.38 5.25 -1.86
N ARG A 159 12.24 5.64 -0.60
CA ARG A 159 11.90 6.99 -0.19
C ARG A 159 12.84 7.49 0.92
N GLY A 160 13.25 8.74 0.84
CA GLY A 160 13.98 9.46 1.91
C GLY A 160 13.05 10.45 2.61
N VAL A 161 13.13 10.53 3.93
CA VAL A 161 12.39 11.51 4.73
C VAL A 161 13.06 12.87 4.60
N ILE A 162 12.30 13.87 4.16
CA ILE A 162 12.76 15.25 3.97
C ILE A 162 12.27 16.20 5.08
N GLN A 163 11.17 15.84 5.76
CA GLN A 163 10.63 16.56 6.89
C GLN A 163 9.92 15.56 7.80
N LYS A 164 10.02 15.75 9.10
CA LYS A 164 9.34 14.93 10.10
C LYS A 164 9.09 15.67 11.39
N THR A 165 8.02 15.28 12.08
CA THR A 165 7.69 15.73 13.42
C THR A 165 7.38 14.53 14.29
N TYR A 166 8.06 14.41 15.44
CA TYR A 166 7.92 13.36 16.46
C TYR A 166 8.49 11.98 16.07
N VAL A 167 8.44 11.56 14.83
CA VAL A 167 8.98 10.26 14.39
C VAL A 167 10.50 10.29 14.21
N ASP A 168 11.15 9.13 14.29
CA ASP A 168 12.61 8.97 14.11
C ASP A 168 13.01 8.42 12.73
N TYR A 169 12.06 8.41 11.77
CA TYR A 169 12.27 7.84 10.43
C TYR A 169 13.26 8.66 9.60
N ARG A 170 14.07 7.98 8.78
CA ARG A 170 15.04 8.58 7.85
C ARG A 170 14.81 8.19 6.41
N TRP A 171 14.51 6.93 6.18
CA TRP A 171 14.26 6.39 4.85
C TRP A 171 13.33 5.18 4.95
N GLU A 172 12.73 4.83 3.82
CA GLU A 172 11.84 3.69 3.70
C GLU A 172 12.11 2.94 2.41
N VAL A 173 12.09 1.61 2.48
CA VAL A 173 11.98 0.72 1.34
C VAL A 173 10.72 -0.11 1.53
N GLU A 174 9.84 -0.08 0.55
CA GLU A 174 8.63 -0.89 0.52
C GLU A 174 8.59 -1.72 -0.77
N SER A 175 8.26 -2.99 -0.66
CA SER A 175 7.95 -3.85 -1.79
C SER A 175 6.54 -4.39 -1.63
N ALA A 176 5.76 -4.43 -2.72
CA ALA A 176 4.41 -4.97 -2.70
C ALA A 176 4.14 -5.80 -3.95
N GLY A 177 3.29 -6.79 -3.81
CA GLY A 177 2.88 -7.65 -4.89
C GLY A 177 1.44 -8.14 -4.74
N ALA A 178 0.79 -8.43 -5.86
CA ALA A 178 -0.55 -8.99 -5.86
C ALA A 178 -0.75 -9.95 -7.03
N VAL A 179 -1.56 -10.98 -6.79
CA VAL A 179 -1.99 -11.98 -7.76
C VAL A 179 -3.50 -12.07 -7.73
N ARG A 180 -4.11 -12.06 -8.91
CA ARG A 180 -5.54 -12.34 -9.09
C ARG A 180 -5.70 -13.43 -10.12
N VAL A 181 -6.45 -14.49 -9.77
CA VAL A 181 -6.73 -15.62 -10.65
C VAL A 181 -8.24 -15.74 -10.85
N GLY A 182 -8.71 -15.57 -12.08
CA GLY A 182 -10.11 -15.76 -12.45
C GLY A 182 -10.52 -17.24 -12.29
N VAL A 183 -11.59 -17.49 -11.58
CA VAL A 183 -12.18 -18.84 -11.39
C VAL A 183 -13.49 -18.95 -12.17
N GLN A 184 -14.27 -17.88 -12.19
CA GLN A 184 -15.51 -17.73 -12.94
C GLN A 184 -15.59 -16.30 -13.52
N PRO A 185 -16.49 -16.00 -14.43
CA PRO A 185 -16.57 -14.70 -15.10
C PRO A 185 -16.57 -13.48 -14.15
N ARG A 186 -17.05 -13.64 -12.92
CA ARG A 186 -17.13 -12.56 -11.91
C ARG A 186 -16.44 -12.91 -10.60
N VAL A 187 -15.86 -14.12 -10.47
CA VAL A 187 -15.24 -14.58 -9.24
C VAL A 187 -13.76 -14.83 -9.48
N SER A 188 -12.93 -14.29 -8.61
CA SER A 188 -11.48 -14.48 -8.64
C SER A 188 -10.97 -14.83 -7.25
N LEU A 189 -9.91 -15.59 -7.19
CA LEU A 189 -9.06 -15.67 -6.02
C LEU A 189 -8.05 -14.53 -6.08
N VAL A 190 -7.80 -13.91 -4.94
CA VAL A 190 -6.86 -12.82 -4.79
C VAL A 190 -5.87 -13.14 -3.67
N SER A 191 -4.61 -12.76 -3.89
CA SER A 191 -3.60 -12.76 -2.84
C SER A 191 -2.71 -11.55 -3.05
N SER A 192 -2.31 -10.89 -1.96
CA SER A 192 -1.38 -9.79 -2.02
C SER A 192 -0.52 -9.73 -0.76
N GLY A 193 0.56 -8.98 -0.85
CA GLY A 193 1.41 -8.74 0.29
C GLY A 193 2.34 -7.57 0.07
N ASN A 194 2.80 -7.00 1.19
CA ASN A 194 3.87 -6.03 1.21
C ASN A 194 4.91 -6.37 2.27
N PHE A 195 6.09 -5.82 2.08
CA PHE A 195 7.17 -5.82 3.05
C PHE A 195 7.78 -4.42 3.09
N ARG A 196 7.95 -3.88 4.30
CA ARG A 196 8.41 -2.53 4.56
C ARG A 196 9.60 -2.55 5.51
N VAL A 197 10.63 -1.78 5.19
CA VAL A 197 11.76 -1.50 6.08
C VAL A 197 11.84 0.00 6.29
N LEU A 198 11.84 0.43 7.54
CA LEU A 198 12.06 1.81 7.94
C LEU A 198 13.46 1.96 8.57
N GLY A 199 14.29 2.79 7.97
CA GLY A 199 15.52 3.25 8.58
C GLY A 199 15.23 4.38 9.56
N VAL A 200 15.83 4.30 10.75
CA VAL A 200 15.64 5.28 11.84
C VAL A 200 16.94 6.01 12.15
N ASP A 201 16.86 7.15 12.83
CA ASP A 201 18.01 7.98 13.20
C ASP A 201 18.67 7.59 14.52
N GLY A 202 18.10 6.61 15.22
CA GLY A 202 18.60 6.12 16.50
C GLY A 202 18.25 6.98 17.71
N SER A 203 17.56 8.12 17.54
CA SER A 203 17.17 9.03 18.62
C SER A 203 16.26 8.40 19.69
N ARG A 204 15.58 7.31 19.32
CA ARG A 204 14.71 6.52 20.21
C ARG A 204 15.38 5.24 20.74
N GLY A 205 16.70 5.08 20.54
CA GLY A 205 17.44 3.91 21.03
C GLY A 205 17.09 2.59 20.32
N ARG A 206 16.48 2.66 19.14
CA ARG A 206 16.09 1.48 18.34
C ARG A 206 16.82 1.43 16.99
N GLY A 207 16.94 0.23 16.44
CA GLY A 207 17.44 0.01 15.08
C GLY A 207 16.34 0.08 14.03
N ASN A 208 16.71 -0.20 12.77
CA ASN A 208 15.76 -0.25 11.66
C ASN A 208 14.58 -1.16 11.99
N GLN A 209 13.40 -0.74 11.59
CA GLN A 209 12.14 -1.43 11.81
C GLN A 209 11.69 -2.15 10.55
N PHE A 210 10.95 -3.23 10.70
CA PHE A 210 10.34 -3.91 9.56
C PHE A 210 8.88 -4.25 9.84
N GLY A 211 8.08 -4.16 8.80
CA GLY A 211 6.69 -4.54 8.79
C GLY A 211 6.37 -5.39 7.57
N PHE A 212 5.30 -6.13 7.64
CA PHE A 212 4.79 -6.89 6.51
C PHE A 212 3.27 -7.06 6.64
N ARG A 213 2.62 -7.28 5.51
CA ARG A 213 1.24 -7.77 5.43
C ARG A 213 1.16 -8.81 4.33
N GLY A 214 0.47 -9.90 4.61
CA GLY A 214 0.09 -10.90 3.63
C GLY A 214 -1.41 -11.16 3.74
N GLU A 215 -2.14 -11.11 2.63
CA GLU A 215 -3.57 -11.36 2.60
C GLU A 215 -3.96 -12.32 1.48
N GLY A 216 -5.07 -13.03 1.68
CA GLY A 216 -5.69 -13.89 0.69
C GLY A 216 -7.20 -13.87 0.81
N GLY A 217 -7.90 -14.00 -0.32
CA GLY A 217 -9.33 -13.87 -0.31
C GLY A 217 -10.03 -14.21 -1.62
N VAL A 218 -11.31 -13.90 -1.64
CA VAL A 218 -12.20 -14.07 -2.80
C VAL A 218 -12.74 -12.71 -3.21
N ARG A 219 -12.67 -12.42 -4.50
CA ARG A 219 -13.21 -11.22 -5.12
C ARG A 219 -14.40 -11.55 -6.00
N VAL A 220 -15.47 -10.81 -5.84
CA VAL A 220 -16.67 -10.87 -6.69
C VAL A 220 -16.85 -9.51 -7.38
N ALA A 221 -16.75 -9.51 -8.71
CA ALA A 221 -16.89 -8.30 -9.50
C ALA A 221 -18.36 -8.02 -9.86
N GLY A 222 -18.84 -6.83 -9.54
CA GLY A 222 -20.09 -6.26 -10.00
C GLY A 222 -19.90 -5.33 -11.20
N ARG A 223 -20.95 -4.63 -11.62
CA ARG A 223 -20.88 -3.63 -12.71
C ARG A 223 -20.23 -2.32 -12.25
N GLY A 224 -20.53 -1.86 -11.03
CA GLY A 224 -20.05 -0.59 -10.51
C GLY A 224 -18.99 -0.71 -9.44
N ALA A 225 -18.80 -1.90 -8.87
CA ALA A 225 -17.79 -2.16 -7.84
C ALA A 225 -17.45 -3.64 -7.77
N ALA A 226 -16.39 -3.96 -7.04
CA ALA A 226 -16.07 -5.33 -6.66
C ALA A 226 -15.99 -5.44 -5.13
N LEU A 227 -16.44 -6.58 -4.61
CA LEU A 227 -16.35 -6.94 -3.21
C LEU A 227 -15.26 -8.01 -3.04
N GLU A 228 -14.37 -7.80 -2.10
CA GLU A 228 -13.40 -8.78 -1.64
C GLU A 228 -13.68 -9.16 -0.19
N LEU A 229 -13.67 -10.45 0.11
CA LEU A 229 -13.62 -10.99 1.46
C LEU A 229 -12.24 -11.60 1.65
N PHE A 230 -11.54 -11.20 2.70
CA PHE A 230 -10.15 -11.60 2.90
C PHE A 230 -9.82 -11.91 4.36
N ALA A 231 -8.75 -12.67 4.53
CA ALA A 231 -8.02 -12.79 5.78
C ALA A 231 -6.58 -12.36 5.56
N ALA A 232 -5.96 -11.80 6.59
CA ALA A 232 -4.58 -11.33 6.52
C ALA A 232 -3.80 -11.61 7.80
N VAL A 233 -2.47 -11.59 7.67
CA VAL A 233 -1.53 -11.48 8.78
C VAL A 233 -0.71 -10.22 8.53
N GLU A 234 -0.63 -9.36 9.54
CA GLU A 234 0.11 -8.11 9.46
C GLU A 234 1.02 -7.93 10.67
N ARG A 235 2.26 -7.49 10.41
CA ARG A 235 3.13 -6.86 11.40
C ARG A 235 3.24 -5.39 11.07
N ARG A 236 2.63 -4.55 11.92
CA ARG A 236 2.62 -3.10 11.77
C ARG A 236 3.71 -2.45 12.61
N ILE A 237 4.45 -1.53 12.01
CA ILE A 237 5.42 -0.69 12.71
C ILE A 237 4.68 0.47 13.34
N ASP A 238 4.96 0.75 14.61
CA ASP A 238 4.43 1.86 15.38
C ASP A 238 2.88 1.98 15.22
N PRO A 239 2.12 0.93 15.58
CA PRO A 239 0.68 0.92 15.36
C PRO A 239 -0.02 2.05 16.13
N TYR A 240 0.44 2.37 17.33
CA TYR A 240 0.00 3.56 18.05
C TYR A 240 0.97 4.71 17.81
N GLN A 241 0.43 5.87 17.47
CA GLN A 241 1.24 6.99 16.98
C GLN A 241 2.17 7.63 18.03
N LEU A 242 1.99 7.36 19.30
CA LEU A 242 2.82 7.87 20.38
C LEU A 242 3.78 6.83 20.98
N GLU A 243 3.72 5.59 20.50
CA GLU A 243 4.56 4.47 20.91
C GLU A 243 5.47 4.04 19.76
N PHE A 244 6.65 3.54 20.10
CA PHE A 244 7.68 3.15 19.12
C PHE A 244 7.97 1.65 19.24
N ASP A 245 6.96 0.86 18.94
CA ASP A 245 6.98 -0.60 18.97
C ASP A 245 6.46 -1.21 17.67
N SER A 246 6.10 -2.47 17.69
CA SER A 246 5.43 -3.12 16.59
C SER A 246 4.47 -4.17 17.13
N ALA A 247 3.34 -4.34 16.47
CA ALA A 247 2.38 -5.37 16.80
C ALA A 247 2.10 -6.27 15.59
N THR A 248 1.66 -7.50 15.88
CA THR A 248 1.33 -8.48 14.84
C THR A 248 -0.08 -9.00 15.11
N TRP A 249 -0.92 -8.98 14.09
CA TRP A 249 -2.30 -9.45 14.15
C TRP A 249 -2.65 -10.39 13.00
N MET A 250 -3.62 -11.22 13.24
CA MET A 250 -4.46 -11.79 12.19
C MET A 250 -5.69 -10.90 12.02
N THR A 251 -6.17 -10.77 10.80
CA THR A 251 -7.35 -9.96 10.51
C THR A 251 -8.28 -10.70 9.56
N VAL A 252 -9.56 -10.37 9.62
CA VAL A 252 -10.56 -10.78 8.64
C VAL A 252 -11.39 -9.57 8.27
N GLY A 253 -11.69 -9.40 7.00
CA GLY A 253 -12.35 -8.20 6.56
C GLY A 253 -12.97 -8.28 5.19
N PHE A 254 -13.51 -7.14 4.78
CA PHE A 254 -14.00 -6.94 3.44
C PHE A 254 -13.44 -5.65 2.83
N ARG A 255 -13.42 -5.60 1.51
CA ARG A 255 -13.03 -4.44 0.72
C ARG A 255 -14.00 -4.26 -0.44
N ILE A 256 -14.45 -3.02 -0.63
CA ILE A 256 -15.19 -2.60 -1.83
C ILE A 256 -14.27 -1.66 -2.62
N SER A 257 -14.12 -1.92 -3.90
CA SER A 257 -13.22 -1.15 -4.77
C SER A 257 -13.80 -0.99 -6.17
N SER A 258 -13.18 -0.14 -6.97
CA SER A 258 -13.51 -0.03 -8.40
C SER A 258 -13.45 -1.40 -9.08
N PRO A 259 -14.31 -1.68 -10.07
CA PRO A 259 -14.44 -3.02 -10.65
C PRO A 259 -13.13 -3.53 -11.27
N ASP A 260 -12.38 -2.64 -11.91
CA ASP A 260 -11.12 -2.94 -12.58
C ASP A 260 -9.89 -2.78 -11.67
N SER A 261 -10.10 -2.28 -10.47
CA SER A 261 -9.03 -2.12 -9.49
C SER A 261 -8.41 -3.48 -9.17
N PHE A 262 -7.09 -3.52 -9.21
CA PHE A 262 -6.29 -4.63 -8.74
C PHE A 262 -5.19 -4.07 -7.86
N ARG A 263 -5.51 -3.91 -6.59
CA ARG A 263 -4.64 -3.21 -5.63
C ARG A 263 -3.57 -4.13 -5.07
N MET A 264 -2.46 -3.50 -4.69
CA MET A 264 -1.48 -4.03 -3.76
C MET A 264 -1.75 -3.39 -2.39
N PRO A 265 -1.48 -4.08 -1.29
CA PRO A 265 -1.62 -3.54 0.06
C PRO A 265 -0.84 -2.26 0.27
#